data_d60c82ff12c1444f3ee80f382d0a995c
#
_entry.id   d60c82ff12c1444f3ee80f382d0a995c
#
_cell.length_a   1.000
_cell.length_b   1.000
_cell.length_c   1.000
_cell.angle_alpha   90.00
_cell.angle_beta   90.00
_cell.angle_gamma   90.00
#
_symmetry.space_group_name_H-M   'P 1'
#
loop_
_entity.id
_entity.type
_entity.pdbx_description
1 polymer ?
#
loop_
_entity_poly.entity_id
_entity_poly.type
_entity_poly.pdbx_seq_one_letter_code
_entity_poly.pdbx_strand_id
1 'polypeptide(L)'
;VSRSRSGEWIFISSGSFTSSEWHVIPAAAPTTALRVIAPRRPGVEYEVAAGEGVFYILTNEHATNFKVMTAPFADPSAKNWKEWLPHRADVFVESVMPFKRHVVVQERREGLRRLRVTANAGGAAHDVSFPEVAYGVSLSGNAQYDLSTLRFTYSSLVTPNTVYDYAMDARTRELRKRTEVLGGYDPSRYAIERLTATARDGTKVPI
;
A
#
# COMPACT_ATOMS: atom_id res chain seq x y z
N VAL A 1 15.16 9.47 -7.59
CA VAL A 1 16.07 8.47 -6.99
C VAL A 1 15.66 8.26 -5.55
N SER A 2 15.57 6.99 -5.12
CA SER A 2 15.23 6.62 -3.74
C SER A 2 16.02 5.38 -3.31
N ARG A 3 16.00 5.09 -2.02
CA ARG A 3 16.58 3.87 -1.44
C ARG A 3 15.48 2.97 -0.94
N SER A 4 15.65 1.66 -1.11
CA SER A 4 14.72 0.69 -0.52
C SER A 4 14.67 0.83 1.00
N ARG A 5 13.55 0.47 1.63
CA ARG A 5 13.40 0.50 3.08
C ARG A 5 14.35 -0.49 3.78
N SER A 6 14.70 -1.61 3.13
CA SER A 6 15.74 -2.52 3.60
C SER A 6 17.15 -1.93 3.54
N GLY A 7 17.34 -0.86 2.77
CA GLY A 7 18.64 -0.24 2.55
C GLY A 7 19.52 -0.97 1.52
N GLU A 8 19.07 -2.08 0.95
CA GLU A 8 19.89 -2.93 0.07
C GLU A 8 19.89 -2.45 -1.39
N TRP A 9 18.89 -1.67 -1.80
CA TRP A 9 18.69 -1.27 -3.18
C TRP A 9 18.54 0.24 -3.33
N ILE A 10 19.08 0.76 -4.42
CA ILE A 10 18.83 2.11 -4.93
C ILE A 10 17.91 1.96 -6.13
N PHE A 11 16.85 2.73 -6.16
CA PHE A 11 15.89 2.81 -7.25
C PHE A 11 16.04 4.12 -8.00
N ILE A 12 15.98 4.05 -9.32
CA ILE A 12 15.87 5.21 -10.21
C ILE A 12 14.61 5.02 -11.03
N SER A 13 13.60 5.84 -10.77
CA SER A 13 12.35 5.82 -11.53
C SER A 13 12.27 6.99 -12.48
N SER A 14 11.72 6.75 -13.64
CA SER A 14 11.34 7.78 -14.60
C SER A 14 9.94 7.49 -15.13
N GLY A 15 9.14 8.51 -15.35
CA GLY A 15 7.75 8.31 -15.75
C GLY A 15 7.18 9.50 -16.52
N SER A 16 6.09 9.24 -17.22
CA SER A 16 5.14 10.23 -17.69
C SER A 16 3.86 10.08 -16.87
N PHE A 17 2.78 10.73 -17.28
CA PHE A 17 1.48 10.62 -16.65
C PHE A 17 0.86 9.21 -16.76
N THR A 18 1.22 8.44 -17.79
CA THR A 18 0.61 7.14 -18.10
C THR A 18 1.61 6.01 -18.30
N SER A 19 2.89 6.21 -17.98
CA SER A 19 3.89 5.16 -18.12
C SER A 19 5.06 5.37 -17.18
N SER A 20 5.68 4.28 -16.72
CA SER A 20 6.85 4.33 -15.86
C SER A 20 7.95 3.38 -16.32
N GLU A 21 9.17 3.64 -15.85
CA GLU A 21 10.32 2.76 -15.97
C GLU A 21 11.16 2.84 -14.71
N TRP A 22 11.56 1.69 -14.21
CA TRP A 22 12.35 1.58 -13.00
C TRP A 22 13.64 0.84 -13.24
N HIS A 23 14.71 1.38 -12.65
CA HIS A 23 16.02 0.79 -12.63
C HIS A 23 16.42 0.51 -11.19
N VAL A 24 17.22 -0.53 -10.97
CA VAL A 24 17.74 -0.91 -9.66
C VAL A 24 19.25 -1.07 -9.69
N ILE A 25 19.88 -0.71 -8.57
CA ILE A 25 21.32 -0.91 -8.31
C ILE A 25 21.43 -1.45 -6.88
N PRO A 26 22.31 -2.45 -6.59
CA PRO A 26 22.64 -2.81 -5.23
C PRO A 26 23.26 -1.61 -4.51
N ALA A 27 22.75 -1.25 -3.32
CA ALA A 27 23.28 -0.12 -2.56
C ALA A 27 24.74 -0.32 -2.08
N ALA A 28 25.17 -1.58 -1.94
CA ALA A 28 26.54 -1.94 -1.61
C ALA A 28 27.54 -1.77 -2.79
N ALA A 29 27.02 -1.64 -4.03
CA ALA A 29 27.83 -1.48 -5.24
C ALA A 29 27.19 -0.44 -6.18
N PRO A 30 27.11 0.85 -5.78
CA PRO A 30 26.33 1.88 -6.47
C PRO A 30 26.92 2.31 -7.81
N THR A 31 28.12 1.88 -8.15
CA THR A 31 28.80 2.14 -9.43
C THR A 31 28.60 1.05 -10.47
N THR A 32 27.86 -0.02 -10.13
CA THR A 32 27.53 -1.08 -11.09
C THR A 32 26.49 -0.61 -12.11
N ALA A 33 26.41 -1.33 -13.23
CA ALA A 33 25.46 -1.01 -14.28
C ALA A 33 24.00 -1.05 -13.75
N LEU A 34 23.21 -0.08 -14.19
CA LEU A 34 21.77 -0.04 -13.93
C LEU A 34 21.09 -1.27 -14.53
N ARG A 35 20.23 -1.90 -13.76
CA ARG A 35 19.37 -2.98 -14.26
C ARG A 35 17.94 -2.45 -14.42
N VAL A 36 17.43 -2.51 -15.64
CA VAL A 36 16.02 -2.20 -15.93
C VAL A 36 15.14 -3.33 -15.36
N ILE A 37 14.06 -2.98 -14.68
CA ILE A 37 13.02 -3.92 -14.25
C ILE A 37 12.14 -4.31 -15.44
N ALA A 38 11.58 -3.32 -16.13
CA ALA A 38 10.90 -3.48 -17.40
C ALA A 38 11.04 -2.19 -18.22
N PRO A 39 11.28 -2.28 -19.55
CA PRO A 39 11.30 -1.10 -20.40
C PRO A 39 9.97 -0.37 -20.40
N ARG A 40 10.01 0.94 -20.56
CA ARG A 40 8.82 1.78 -20.64
C ARG A 40 7.94 1.34 -21.81
N ARG A 41 6.64 1.23 -21.55
CA ARG A 41 5.61 0.95 -22.55
C ARG A 41 4.45 1.94 -22.40
N PRO A 42 3.92 2.49 -23.48
CA PRO A 42 2.75 3.38 -23.41
C PRO A 42 1.58 2.72 -22.67
N GLY A 43 0.97 3.45 -21.74
CA GLY A 43 -0.17 2.98 -20.97
C GLY A 43 0.15 1.98 -19.85
N VAL A 44 1.42 1.61 -19.66
CA VAL A 44 1.84 0.70 -18.59
C VAL A 44 2.57 1.47 -17.50
N GLU A 45 1.97 1.44 -16.33
CA GLU A 45 2.51 2.00 -15.10
C GLU A 45 2.94 0.86 -14.17
N TYR A 46 4.07 1.05 -13.50
CA TYR A 46 4.46 0.15 -12.42
C TYR A 46 5.35 0.85 -11.40
N GLU A 47 5.28 0.38 -10.16
CA GLU A 47 6.14 0.78 -9.05
C GLU A 47 6.86 -0.44 -8.48
N VAL A 48 8.03 -0.22 -7.87
CA VAL A 48 8.88 -1.29 -7.35
C VAL A 48 9.20 -1.05 -5.88
N ALA A 49 9.01 -2.08 -5.07
CA ALA A 49 9.43 -2.11 -3.68
C ALA A 49 10.24 -3.37 -3.38
N ALA A 50 11.32 -3.25 -2.61
CA ALA A 50 12.13 -4.41 -2.22
C ALA A 50 11.56 -5.04 -0.94
N GLY A 51 11.32 -6.35 -1.00
CA GLY A 51 10.94 -7.19 0.13
C GLY A 51 12.05 -8.15 0.55
N GLU A 52 11.71 -9.24 1.18
CA GLU A 52 12.64 -10.30 1.56
C GLU A 52 12.94 -11.19 0.35
N GLY A 53 14.12 -11.03 -0.26
CA GLY A 53 14.57 -11.81 -1.41
C GLY A 53 13.90 -11.53 -2.75
N VAL A 54 12.88 -10.69 -2.80
CA VAL A 54 12.13 -10.39 -4.02
C VAL A 54 11.78 -8.90 -4.14
N PHE A 55 11.60 -8.43 -5.36
CA PHE A 55 10.90 -7.18 -5.62
C PHE A 55 9.39 -7.43 -5.71
N TYR A 56 8.60 -6.56 -5.12
CA TYR A 56 7.18 -6.42 -5.35
C TYR A 56 6.96 -5.34 -6.40
N ILE A 57 6.15 -5.64 -7.39
CA ILE A 57 5.91 -4.78 -8.55
C ILE A 57 4.40 -4.56 -8.63
N LEU A 58 3.95 -3.37 -8.26
CA LEU A 58 2.58 -2.91 -8.44
C LEU A 58 2.44 -2.44 -9.89
N THR A 59 1.50 -3.01 -10.66
CA THR A 59 1.35 -2.65 -12.08
C THR A 59 -0.09 -2.70 -12.55
N ASN A 60 -0.41 -1.84 -13.53
CA ASN A 60 -1.69 -1.86 -14.25
C ASN A 60 -1.66 -2.74 -15.51
N GLU A 61 -0.56 -3.45 -15.79
CA GLU A 61 -0.45 -4.32 -16.95
C GLU A 61 -1.51 -5.43 -16.94
N HIS A 62 -2.45 -5.37 -17.88
CA HIS A 62 -3.65 -6.24 -17.91
C HIS A 62 -4.45 -6.23 -16.59
N ALA A 63 -4.49 -5.08 -15.91
CA ALA A 63 -5.08 -4.94 -14.58
C ALA A 63 -5.52 -3.49 -14.33
N THR A 64 -6.69 -3.09 -14.77
CA THR A 64 -7.22 -1.70 -14.64
C THR A 64 -7.14 -1.16 -13.21
N ASN A 65 -7.39 -2.01 -12.22
CA ASN A 65 -7.31 -1.65 -10.79
C ASN A 65 -5.98 -2.08 -10.14
N PHE A 66 -4.94 -2.26 -10.96
CA PHE A 66 -3.63 -2.74 -10.55
C PHE A 66 -3.64 -4.17 -9.98
N LYS A 67 -2.47 -4.77 -9.98
CA LYS A 67 -2.12 -6.06 -9.37
C LYS A 67 -0.70 -6.00 -8.86
N VAL A 68 -0.30 -6.98 -8.04
CA VAL A 68 1.07 -7.07 -7.56
C VAL A 68 1.73 -8.33 -8.10
N MET A 69 2.85 -8.14 -8.77
CA MET A 69 3.76 -9.19 -9.19
C MET A 69 4.94 -9.26 -8.24
N THR A 70 5.67 -10.37 -8.25
CA THR A 70 6.99 -10.50 -7.62
C THR A 70 8.03 -10.89 -8.64
N ALA A 71 9.27 -10.44 -8.44
CA ALA A 71 10.42 -10.82 -9.24
C ALA A 71 11.64 -11.09 -8.35
N PRO A 72 12.48 -12.10 -8.68
CA PRO A 72 13.68 -12.38 -7.89
C PRO A 72 14.72 -11.27 -8.04
N PHE A 73 15.50 -10.99 -6.99
CA PHE A 73 16.59 -10.00 -7.03
C PHE A 73 17.66 -10.34 -8.09
N ALA A 74 17.89 -11.62 -8.35
CA ALA A 74 18.88 -12.09 -9.32
C ALA A 74 18.58 -11.66 -10.75
N ASP A 75 17.32 -11.78 -11.19
CA ASP A 75 16.84 -11.32 -12.50
C ASP A 75 15.42 -10.76 -12.36
N PRO A 76 15.28 -9.44 -12.12
CA PRO A 76 13.99 -8.82 -11.90
C PRO A 76 13.23 -8.47 -13.19
N SER A 77 13.71 -8.91 -14.35
CA SER A 77 13.09 -8.62 -15.64
C SER A 77 11.66 -9.19 -15.75
N ALA A 78 10.83 -8.57 -16.58
CA ALA A 78 9.40 -8.89 -16.69
C ALA A 78 9.10 -10.36 -17.03
N LYS A 79 9.99 -11.07 -17.71
CA LYS A 79 9.84 -12.52 -18.00
C LYS A 79 9.80 -13.40 -16.75
N ASN A 80 10.32 -12.92 -15.60
CA ASN A 80 10.36 -13.63 -14.33
C ASN A 80 9.30 -13.17 -13.35
N TRP A 81 8.41 -12.27 -13.76
CA TRP A 81 7.34 -11.81 -12.90
C TRP A 81 6.35 -12.93 -12.61
N LYS A 82 6.03 -13.12 -11.34
CA LYS A 82 5.02 -14.06 -10.86
C LYS A 82 3.91 -13.29 -10.16
N GLU A 83 2.68 -13.61 -10.45
CA GLU A 83 1.55 -12.99 -9.77
C GLU A 83 1.54 -13.35 -8.29
N TRP A 84 1.51 -12.32 -7.43
CA TRP A 84 1.44 -12.44 -5.98
C TRP A 84 0.08 -12.00 -5.45
N LEU A 85 -0.46 -10.89 -5.96
CA LEU A 85 -1.82 -10.42 -5.68
C LEU A 85 -2.51 -10.17 -7.01
N PRO A 86 -3.52 -10.97 -7.38
CA PRO A 86 -4.20 -10.85 -8.66
C PRO A 86 -5.05 -9.59 -8.76
N HIS A 87 -5.33 -9.18 -9.98
CA HIS A 87 -6.29 -8.11 -10.27
C HIS A 87 -7.68 -8.47 -9.74
N ARG A 88 -8.36 -7.48 -9.18
CA ARG A 88 -9.76 -7.56 -8.72
C ARG A 88 -10.55 -6.38 -9.29
N ALA A 89 -11.68 -6.65 -9.91
CA ALA A 89 -12.49 -5.61 -10.56
C ALA A 89 -13.10 -4.61 -9.57
N ASP A 90 -13.29 -5.02 -8.32
CA ASP A 90 -13.92 -4.23 -7.25
C ASP A 90 -12.92 -3.64 -6.26
N VAL A 91 -11.60 -3.85 -6.45
CA VAL A 91 -10.56 -3.38 -5.54
C VAL A 91 -9.42 -2.72 -6.31
N PHE A 92 -9.18 -1.47 -6.04
CA PHE A 92 -8.05 -0.72 -6.54
C PHE A 92 -6.86 -0.86 -5.59
N VAL A 93 -5.70 -1.31 -6.09
CA VAL A 93 -4.48 -1.42 -5.29
C VAL A 93 -3.71 -0.11 -5.39
N GLU A 94 -3.55 0.60 -4.27
CA GLU A 94 -2.92 1.92 -4.23
C GLU A 94 -1.41 1.86 -3.99
N SER A 95 -0.95 0.95 -3.12
CA SER A 95 0.48 0.82 -2.81
C SER A 95 0.83 -0.52 -2.18
N VAL A 96 2.11 -0.87 -2.24
CA VAL A 96 2.67 -2.07 -1.59
C VAL A 96 3.84 -1.65 -0.73
N MET A 97 3.80 -2.01 0.54
CA MET A 97 4.83 -1.69 1.53
C MET A 97 5.38 -2.97 2.16
N PRO A 98 6.49 -3.50 1.66
CA PRO A 98 7.14 -4.66 2.27
C PRO A 98 7.84 -4.29 3.59
N PHE A 99 7.67 -5.12 4.59
CA PHE A 99 8.49 -5.23 5.80
C PHE A 99 9.28 -6.54 5.74
N LYS A 100 10.23 -6.72 6.61
CA LYS A 100 11.04 -7.94 6.65
C LYS A 100 10.20 -9.21 6.84
N ARG A 101 9.15 -9.15 7.66
CA ARG A 101 8.29 -10.30 7.96
C ARG A 101 6.85 -10.19 7.43
N HIS A 102 6.46 -9.04 6.91
CA HIS A 102 5.12 -8.78 6.43
C HIS A 102 5.13 -7.97 5.14
N VAL A 103 4.04 -8.05 4.40
CA VAL A 103 3.73 -7.10 3.32
C VAL A 103 2.41 -6.44 3.64
N VAL A 104 2.39 -5.12 3.58
CA VAL A 104 1.16 -4.33 3.72
C VAL A 104 0.77 -3.79 2.36
N VAL A 105 -0.46 -4.03 1.96
CA VAL A 105 -1.05 -3.48 0.74
C VAL A 105 -2.13 -2.48 1.13
N GLN A 106 -2.03 -1.26 0.63
CA GLN A 106 -3.11 -0.28 0.73
C GLN A 106 -4.02 -0.45 -0.47
N GLU A 107 -5.27 -0.70 -0.18
CA GLU A 107 -6.31 -0.97 -1.17
C GLU A 107 -7.48 0.00 -1.01
N ARG A 108 -8.24 0.21 -2.09
CA ARG A 108 -9.53 0.91 -2.04
C ARG A 108 -10.62 -0.01 -2.55
N ARG A 109 -11.64 -0.17 -1.74
CA ARG A 109 -12.84 -0.92 -2.09
C ARG A 109 -14.09 -0.13 -1.69
N GLU A 110 -15.05 -0.02 -2.56
CA GLU A 110 -16.29 0.73 -2.29
C GLU A 110 -16.04 2.16 -1.76
N GLY A 111 -15.00 2.84 -2.27
CA GLY A 111 -14.61 4.18 -1.85
C GLY A 111 -13.77 4.26 -0.57
N LEU A 112 -13.65 3.19 0.23
CA LEU A 112 -12.88 3.16 1.47
C LEU A 112 -11.50 2.56 1.28
N ARG A 113 -10.50 3.19 1.85
CA ARG A 113 -9.16 2.62 1.97
C ARG A 113 -9.13 1.50 2.99
N ARG A 114 -8.38 0.44 2.68
CA ARG A 114 -8.14 -0.70 3.56
C ARG A 114 -6.64 -0.97 3.64
N LEU A 115 -6.20 -1.51 4.75
CA LEU A 115 -4.83 -1.96 4.95
C LEU A 115 -4.86 -3.48 5.08
N ARG A 116 -4.37 -4.16 4.06
CA ARG A 116 -4.26 -5.63 4.01
C ARG A 116 -2.86 -6.04 4.43
N VAL A 117 -2.75 -6.91 5.41
CA VAL A 117 -1.47 -7.41 5.95
C VAL A 117 -1.33 -8.89 5.62
N THR A 118 -0.17 -9.27 5.07
CA THR A 118 0.20 -10.65 4.76
C THR A 118 1.55 -10.96 5.39
N ALA A 119 1.68 -12.08 6.10
CA ALA A 119 2.96 -12.52 6.64
C ALA A 119 3.81 -13.20 5.54
N ASN A 120 5.12 -12.93 5.49
CA ASN A 120 6.04 -13.52 4.50
C ASN A 120 6.25 -15.02 4.73
N ALA A 121 6.10 -15.49 5.96
CA ALA A 121 6.18 -16.91 6.30
C ALA A 121 4.99 -17.74 5.80
N GLY A 122 4.03 -17.11 5.13
CA GLY A 122 2.79 -17.73 4.70
C GLY A 122 1.65 -17.52 5.70
N GLY A 123 0.46 -17.97 5.32
CA GLY A 123 -0.76 -17.80 6.11
C GLY A 123 -1.77 -16.87 5.42
N ALA A 124 -2.99 -16.83 5.98
CA ALA A 124 -4.06 -16.00 5.45
C ALA A 124 -3.78 -14.52 5.70
N ALA A 125 -3.90 -13.71 4.66
CA ALA A 125 -3.91 -12.27 4.79
C ALA A 125 -5.11 -11.81 5.66
N HIS A 126 -4.96 -10.68 6.34
CA HIS A 126 -6.05 -10.06 7.08
C HIS A 126 -6.12 -8.56 6.84
N ASP A 127 -7.29 -7.99 6.98
CA ASP A 127 -7.50 -6.55 6.92
C ASP A 127 -7.41 -5.95 8.33
N VAL A 128 -6.84 -4.76 8.45
CA VAL A 128 -6.93 -3.96 9.67
C VAL A 128 -8.36 -3.46 9.79
N SER A 129 -9.05 -3.82 10.88
CA SER A 129 -10.44 -3.42 11.12
C SER A 129 -10.52 -1.99 11.67
N PHE A 130 -11.55 -1.24 11.26
CA PHE A 130 -11.85 0.11 11.74
C PHE A 130 -13.28 0.19 12.30
N PRO A 131 -13.52 1.03 13.32
CA PRO A 131 -14.81 1.03 14.03
C PRO A 131 -15.93 1.72 13.26
N GLU A 132 -15.62 2.76 12.46
CA GLU A 132 -16.64 3.53 11.77
C GLU A 132 -16.88 3.03 10.35
N VAL A 133 -18.09 3.26 9.85
CA VAL A 133 -18.54 2.84 8.51
C VAL A 133 -17.97 3.72 7.38
N ALA A 134 -17.54 4.94 7.70
CA ALA A 134 -16.87 5.86 6.78
C ALA A 134 -15.69 6.52 7.48
N TYR A 135 -14.50 6.38 6.90
CA TYR A 135 -13.25 6.82 7.50
C TYR A 135 -12.17 7.08 6.43
N GLY A 136 -11.13 7.79 6.84
CA GLY A 136 -9.87 7.91 6.13
C GLY A 136 -8.76 7.17 6.87
N VAL A 137 -7.93 6.44 6.13
CA VAL A 137 -6.70 5.83 6.65
C VAL A 137 -5.56 6.06 5.69
N SER A 138 -4.35 6.29 6.23
CA SER A 138 -3.13 6.48 5.43
C SER A 138 -1.92 5.91 6.17
N LEU A 139 -1.04 5.26 5.44
CA LEU A 139 0.24 4.80 5.97
C LEU A 139 1.14 6.00 6.28
N SER A 140 1.81 5.99 7.42
CA SER A 140 2.72 7.08 7.83
C SER A 140 3.80 6.56 8.77
N GLY A 141 4.98 7.20 8.73
CA GLY A 141 6.03 6.94 9.75
C GLY A 141 6.61 5.53 9.77
N ASN A 142 6.60 4.81 8.64
CA ASN A 142 7.06 3.42 8.53
C ASN A 142 8.46 3.32 7.91
N ALA A 143 9.41 4.14 8.32
CA ALA A 143 10.75 4.18 7.70
C ALA A 143 11.57 2.90 7.95
N GLN A 144 11.43 2.27 9.11
CA GLN A 144 12.20 1.09 9.47
C GLN A 144 11.60 -0.18 8.84
N TYR A 145 12.45 -0.96 8.18
CA TYR A 145 12.06 -2.17 7.47
C TYR A 145 11.81 -3.36 8.40
N ASP A 146 12.67 -3.54 9.41
CA ASP A 146 12.63 -4.67 10.34
C ASP A 146 11.75 -4.41 11.57
N LEU A 147 10.49 -4.04 11.31
CA LEU A 147 9.46 -3.89 12.34
C LEU A 147 8.30 -4.83 12.07
N SER A 148 7.66 -5.31 13.13
CA SER A 148 6.37 -5.98 13.09
C SER A 148 5.21 -5.06 13.43
N THR A 149 5.48 -3.76 13.51
CA THR A 149 4.50 -2.72 13.83
C THR A 149 4.27 -1.85 12.61
N LEU A 150 3.01 -1.68 12.24
CA LEU A 150 2.55 -0.78 11.18
C LEU A 150 2.00 0.50 11.78
N ARG A 151 2.57 1.64 11.43
CA ARG A 151 2.04 2.95 11.82
C ARG A 151 1.13 3.49 10.73
N PHE A 152 -0.04 3.97 11.13
CA PHE A 152 -0.98 4.64 10.24
C PHE A 152 -1.71 5.79 10.93
N THR A 153 -2.20 6.73 10.15
CA THR A 153 -3.15 7.76 10.59
C THR A 153 -4.55 7.34 10.22
N TYR A 154 -5.48 7.63 11.11
CA TYR A 154 -6.90 7.35 10.97
C TYR A 154 -7.71 8.59 11.35
N SER A 155 -8.77 8.86 10.62
CA SER A 155 -9.75 9.88 10.97
C SER A 155 -11.12 9.53 10.40
N SER A 156 -12.16 10.11 10.98
CA SER A 156 -13.52 10.03 10.44
C SER A 156 -14.21 11.39 10.64
N LEU A 157 -15.49 11.46 10.32
CA LEU A 157 -16.30 12.65 10.59
C LEU A 157 -16.47 12.92 12.10
N VAL A 158 -16.33 11.87 12.93
CA VAL A 158 -16.45 11.95 14.41
C VAL A 158 -15.17 11.59 15.14
N THR A 159 -14.15 11.08 14.47
CA THR A 159 -12.85 10.78 15.09
C THR A 159 -11.80 11.74 14.55
N PRO A 160 -11.22 12.62 15.39
CA PRO A 160 -10.11 13.48 15.02
C PRO A 160 -8.92 12.70 14.52
N ASN A 161 -8.02 13.35 13.78
CA ASN A 161 -6.83 12.71 13.26
C ASN A 161 -6.05 11.99 14.37
N THR A 162 -5.88 10.71 14.21
CA THR A 162 -5.36 9.79 15.24
C THR A 162 -4.27 8.90 14.64
N VAL A 163 -3.14 8.80 15.33
CA VAL A 163 -2.02 7.92 14.95
C VAL A 163 -2.09 6.65 15.78
N TYR A 164 -2.03 5.53 15.10
CA TYR A 164 -1.97 4.20 15.69
C TYR A 164 -0.72 3.46 15.30
N ASP A 165 -0.22 2.64 16.24
CA ASP A 165 0.70 1.54 15.99
C ASP A 165 -0.08 0.23 16.02
N TYR A 166 0.03 -0.56 14.96
CA TYR A 166 -0.65 -1.83 14.81
C TYR A 166 0.37 -2.98 14.81
N ALA A 167 0.28 -3.84 15.81
CA ALA A 167 1.08 -5.06 15.88
C ALA A 167 0.54 -6.08 14.85
N MET A 168 1.27 -6.28 13.75
CA MET A 168 0.81 -7.07 12.61
C MET A 168 0.59 -8.54 12.94
N ASP A 169 1.41 -9.11 13.85
CA ASP A 169 1.29 -10.49 14.31
C ASP A 169 0.12 -10.66 15.28
N ALA A 170 0.05 -9.80 16.30
CA ALA A 170 -0.99 -9.86 17.35
C ALA A 170 -2.36 -9.31 16.91
N ARG A 171 -2.39 -8.57 15.79
CA ARG A 171 -3.59 -7.89 15.24
C ARG A 171 -4.23 -6.92 16.22
N THR A 172 -3.42 -6.26 17.05
CA THR A 172 -3.86 -5.27 18.02
C THR A 172 -3.33 -3.89 17.65
N ARG A 173 -4.05 -2.83 18.02
CA ARG A 173 -3.62 -1.46 17.78
C ARG A 173 -3.47 -0.69 19.09
N GLU A 174 -2.45 0.15 19.15
CA GLU A 174 -2.15 1.05 20.24
C GLU A 174 -2.31 2.50 19.76
N LEU A 175 -3.04 3.30 20.53
CA LEU A 175 -3.16 4.74 20.29
C LEU A 175 -1.84 5.42 20.62
N ARG A 176 -1.25 6.15 19.67
CA ARG A 176 -0.01 6.91 19.87
C ARG A 176 -0.28 8.41 20.08
N LYS A 177 -1.17 8.95 19.27
CA LYS A 177 -1.54 10.38 19.34
C LYS A 177 -2.94 10.56 18.78
N ARG A 178 -3.70 11.45 19.41
CA ARG A 178 -4.97 11.96 18.88
C ARG A 178 -4.91 13.47 18.88
N THR A 179 -5.37 14.10 17.81
CA THR A 179 -5.51 15.56 17.76
C THR A 179 -6.59 15.99 18.75
N GLU A 180 -6.26 16.93 19.61
CA GLU A 180 -7.19 17.52 20.55
C GLU A 180 -8.17 18.45 19.83
N VAL A 181 -9.43 18.40 20.22
CA VAL A 181 -10.46 19.34 19.77
C VAL A 181 -10.64 20.41 20.85
N LEU A 182 -10.17 21.60 20.54
CA LEU A 182 -10.26 22.73 21.48
C LEU A 182 -11.72 23.08 21.76
N GLY A 183 -12.03 23.40 23.03
CA GLY A 183 -13.39 23.70 23.47
C GLY A 183 -14.23 22.49 23.90
N GLY A 184 -13.67 21.32 23.78
CA GLY A 184 -14.34 20.06 24.11
C GLY A 184 -15.14 19.46 22.95
N TYR A 185 -15.21 18.14 22.94
CA TYR A 185 -15.90 17.38 21.91
C TYR A 185 -16.37 16.05 22.46
N ASP A 186 -17.63 15.74 22.31
CA ASP A 186 -18.23 14.45 22.68
C ASP A 186 -18.67 13.69 21.40
N PRO A 187 -17.91 12.66 20.97
CA PRO A 187 -18.23 11.91 19.76
C PRO A 187 -19.54 11.14 19.86
N SER A 188 -20.02 10.83 21.07
CA SER A 188 -21.29 10.08 21.27
C SER A 188 -22.52 10.87 20.82
N ARG A 189 -22.39 12.18 20.63
CA ARG A 189 -23.47 13.05 20.14
C ARG A 189 -23.65 13.04 18.63
N TYR A 190 -22.80 12.28 17.89
CA TYR A 190 -22.79 12.24 16.45
C TYR A 190 -22.88 10.81 15.97
N ALA A 191 -23.53 10.58 14.84
CA ALA A 191 -23.55 9.32 14.13
C ALA A 191 -22.94 9.51 12.73
N ILE A 192 -22.29 8.47 12.24
CA ILE A 192 -21.81 8.41 10.85
C ILE A 192 -22.69 7.42 10.11
N GLU A 193 -23.27 7.88 9.02
CA GLU A 193 -24.02 7.05 8.07
C GLU A 193 -23.28 7.01 6.74
N ARG A 194 -23.33 5.87 6.09
CA ARG A 194 -22.85 5.69 4.73
C ARG A 194 -24.03 5.44 3.82
N LEU A 195 -24.26 6.37 2.92
CA LEU A 195 -25.34 6.29 1.95
C LEU A 195 -24.82 5.80 0.61
N THR A 196 -25.75 5.40 -0.27
CA THR A 196 -25.44 5.02 -1.64
C THR A 196 -26.42 5.72 -2.57
N ALA A 197 -25.90 6.55 -3.47
CA ALA A 197 -26.66 7.10 -4.58
C ALA A 197 -26.64 6.12 -5.76
N THR A 198 -27.71 6.15 -6.55
CA THR A 198 -27.75 5.42 -7.82
C THR A 198 -27.65 6.43 -8.96
N ALA A 199 -26.57 6.36 -9.74
CA ALA A 199 -26.35 7.18 -10.91
C ALA A 199 -27.35 6.81 -12.02
N ARG A 200 -27.46 7.65 -13.08
CA ARG A 200 -28.42 7.45 -14.17
C ARG A 200 -28.21 6.14 -14.94
N ASP A 201 -26.98 5.66 -14.99
CA ASP A 201 -26.58 4.38 -15.61
C ASP A 201 -26.75 3.16 -14.70
N GLY A 202 -27.31 3.35 -13.48
CA GLY A 202 -27.49 2.30 -12.48
C GLY A 202 -26.28 2.08 -11.55
N THR A 203 -25.16 2.77 -11.78
CA THR A 203 -23.94 2.64 -10.94
C THR A 203 -24.24 3.07 -9.51
N LYS A 204 -23.81 2.25 -8.56
CA LYS A 204 -23.92 2.54 -7.12
C LYS A 204 -22.72 3.36 -6.66
N VAL A 205 -22.98 4.59 -6.25
CA VAL A 205 -21.97 5.55 -5.79
C VAL A 205 -22.09 5.70 -4.28
N PRO A 206 -21.04 5.32 -3.50
CA PRO A 206 -21.03 5.56 -2.05
C PRO A 206 -20.87 7.06 -1.75
N ILE A 207 -21.62 7.54 -0.75
CA ILE A 207 -21.61 8.93 -0.26
C ILE A 207 -21.42 8.92 1.27
#